data_b2459d39bf4f9169041be1b3309292e9
#
_entry.id   b2459d39bf4f9169041be1b3309292e9
#
_cell.length_a   1.000
_cell.length_b   1.000
_cell.length_c   1.000
_cell.angle_alpha   90.00
_cell.angle_beta   90.00
_cell.angle_gamma   90.00
#
_symmetry.space_group_name_H-M   'P 1'
#
loop_
_entity.id
_entity.type
_entity.pdbx_description
1 polymer ?
#
loop_
_entity_poly.entity_id
_entity_poly.type
_entity_poly.pdbx_seq_one_letter_code
_entity_poly.pdbx_strand_id
1 'polypeptide(L)'
;MAKYFFIFTIILLLISCAGGSKTKKQDKTVTIEEHFQLAYSAAERGNLDEAVEEYQKVLKLDSKNAKAHLNLGIVYGRQGKWKKEISEYEKAIRIDPQFAEAHFNLGVAHQGRGNLKEAMAQYQKALQIHPQYIEAHTNMGILYFRKGMLGEALAEYQKTIEIKPDYAKGYYNIGSVYREKKNLEEAIASFQKALEINPEFAEAHYSLAVAYYEKKEFKLAIEHCDQAAKSGMLVDPKFLERLKPYR
;
A
#
# COMPACT_ATOMS: atom_id res chain seq x y z
N MET A 1 11.47 18.41 8.57
CA MET A 1 10.76 19.61 9.10
C MET A 1 10.58 20.59 7.96
N ALA A 2 9.39 20.67 7.36
CA ALA A 2 8.99 21.79 6.51
C ALA A 2 7.48 21.91 6.59
N LYS A 3 7.04 23.04 7.13
CA LYS A 3 5.70 23.47 7.42
C LYS A 3 4.96 23.79 6.12
N TYR A 4 3.74 23.29 5.95
CA TYR A 4 2.74 23.95 5.11
C TYR A 4 1.56 24.37 5.99
N PHE A 5 1.63 25.60 6.44
CA PHE A 5 0.50 26.37 6.95
C PHE A 5 -0.27 26.91 5.76
N PHE A 6 -1.49 26.45 5.55
CA PHE A 6 -2.44 27.12 4.65
C PHE A 6 -3.28 28.08 5.44
N ILE A 7 -3.11 29.37 5.11
CA ILE A 7 -3.77 30.53 5.67
C ILE A 7 -5.24 30.54 5.20
N PHE A 8 -6.17 30.44 6.14
CA PHE A 8 -7.56 30.78 5.91
C PHE A 8 -7.70 32.32 5.99
N THR A 9 -7.82 32.97 4.84
CA THR A 9 -8.20 34.38 4.77
C THR A 9 -9.74 34.47 4.83
N ILE A 10 -10.24 34.90 5.98
CA ILE A 10 -11.64 35.32 6.15
C ILE A 10 -11.76 36.73 5.56
N ILE A 11 -12.50 36.84 4.44
CA ILE A 11 -12.93 38.15 3.92
C ILE A 11 -14.27 38.44 4.54
N LEU A 12 -14.29 39.33 5.55
CA LEU A 12 -15.48 40.00 6.03
C LEU A 12 -15.81 41.16 5.08
N LEU A 13 -16.88 41.04 4.32
CA LEU A 13 -17.49 42.16 3.61
C LEU A 13 -18.70 42.65 4.38
N LEU A 14 -18.54 43.79 5.03
CA LEU A 14 -19.64 44.62 5.55
C LEU A 14 -20.38 45.26 4.37
N ILE A 15 -21.66 44.95 4.20
CA ILE A 15 -22.56 45.77 3.38
C ILE A 15 -23.76 46.19 4.26
N SER A 16 -23.88 47.52 4.34
CA SER A 16 -24.88 48.29 5.01
C SER A 16 -26.29 48.13 4.39
N CYS A 17 -27.27 48.32 5.24
CA CYS A 17 -28.72 48.33 5.05
C CYS A 17 -29.24 49.02 3.80
N ALA A 18 -30.23 48.43 3.14
CA ALA A 18 -31.56 49.00 2.89
C ALA A 18 -32.47 48.01 2.12
N GLY A 19 -33.73 47.89 2.52
CA GLY A 19 -34.82 47.43 1.67
C GLY A 19 -35.22 45.97 1.81
N GLY A 20 -36.36 45.71 2.44
CA GLY A 20 -36.96 44.39 2.62
C GLY A 20 -37.11 43.60 1.31
N SER A 21 -36.46 42.53 1.23
CA SER A 21 -36.69 41.45 0.26
C SER A 21 -36.54 40.13 1.03
N LYS A 22 -37.56 39.29 0.89
CA LYS A 22 -37.60 37.95 1.43
C LYS A 22 -36.30 37.25 1.09
N THR A 23 -35.44 37.03 2.07
CA THR A 23 -34.26 36.18 1.93
C THR A 23 -34.73 34.76 1.57
N LYS A 24 -34.72 34.45 0.28
CA LYS A 24 -34.63 33.06 -0.15
C LYS A 24 -33.42 32.51 0.59
N LYS A 25 -33.60 31.55 1.49
CA LYS A 25 -32.55 30.66 1.95
C LYS A 25 -31.92 30.13 0.67
N GLN A 26 -30.71 30.58 0.34
CA GLN A 26 -29.86 29.96 -0.62
C GLN A 26 -29.51 28.61 0.02
N ASP A 27 -30.25 27.54 -0.35
CA ASP A 27 -29.81 26.20 -0.07
C ASP A 27 -28.41 26.10 -0.72
N LYS A 28 -27.38 26.08 0.12
CA LYS A 28 -26.03 25.76 -0.34
C LYS A 28 -26.13 24.33 -0.84
N THR A 29 -26.32 24.15 -2.14
CA THR A 29 -26.16 22.86 -2.80
C THR A 29 -24.71 22.48 -2.63
N VAL A 30 -24.48 21.46 -1.80
CA VAL A 30 -23.16 20.89 -1.59
C VAL A 30 -22.66 20.35 -2.94
N THR A 31 -21.47 20.76 -3.33
CA THR A 31 -20.88 20.42 -4.63
C THR A 31 -20.33 19.00 -4.65
N ILE A 32 -20.07 18.48 -5.85
CA ILE A 32 -19.39 17.17 -6.03
C ILE A 32 -18.08 17.13 -5.25
N GLU A 33 -17.31 18.21 -5.31
CA GLU A 33 -16.01 18.30 -4.64
C GLU A 33 -16.18 18.29 -3.11
N GLU A 34 -17.14 19.01 -2.57
CA GLU A 34 -17.40 19.02 -1.13
C GLU A 34 -17.83 17.63 -0.63
N HIS A 35 -18.71 16.92 -1.35
CA HIS A 35 -19.08 15.54 -1.01
C HIS A 35 -17.88 14.59 -1.11
N PHE A 36 -17.02 14.77 -2.12
CA PHE A 36 -15.83 13.96 -2.28
C PHE A 36 -14.85 14.15 -1.10
N GLN A 37 -14.62 15.40 -0.67
CA GLN A 37 -13.77 15.72 0.47
C GLN A 37 -14.35 15.22 1.79
N LEU A 38 -15.67 15.32 1.99
CA LEU A 38 -16.36 14.77 3.16
C LEU A 38 -16.20 13.24 3.20
N ALA A 39 -16.40 12.54 2.08
CA ALA A 39 -16.24 11.11 1.97
C ALA A 39 -14.80 10.66 2.28
N TYR A 40 -13.81 11.34 1.69
CA TYR A 40 -12.40 11.06 1.93
C TYR A 40 -12.04 11.25 3.40
N SER A 41 -12.43 12.38 3.99
CA SER A 41 -12.17 12.69 5.39
C SER A 41 -12.88 11.71 6.35
N ALA A 42 -14.11 11.29 6.04
CA ALA A 42 -14.82 10.27 6.81
C ALA A 42 -14.09 8.92 6.76
N ALA A 43 -13.62 8.51 5.56
CA ALA A 43 -12.84 7.29 5.39
C ALA A 43 -11.53 7.31 6.21
N GLU A 44 -10.79 8.44 6.21
CA GLU A 44 -9.57 8.59 7.01
C GLU A 44 -9.85 8.48 8.51
N ARG A 45 -10.96 9.03 9.00
CA ARG A 45 -11.38 8.89 10.40
C ARG A 45 -11.92 7.50 10.75
N GLY A 46 -12.08 6.61 9.79
CA GLY A 46 -12.66 5.28 9.99
C GLY A 46 -14.19 5.24 9.98
N ASN A 47 -14.86 6.36 9.70
CA ASN A 47 -16.32 6.46 9.57
C ASN A 47 -16.77 5.92 8.20
N LEU A 48 -16.64 4.61 8.00
CA LEU A 48 -16.78 4.00 6.69
C LEU A 48 -18.19 4.08 6.11
N ASP A 49 -19.25 4.09 6.96
CA ASP A 49 -20.62 4.23 6.48
C ASP A 49 -20.90 5.65 5.98
N GLU A 50 -20.43 6.67 6.71
CA GLU A 50 -20.49 8.07 6.28
C GLU A 50 -19.73 8.26 4.94
N ALA A 51 -18.54 7.66 4.81
CA ALA A 51 -17.78 7.72 3.57
C ALA A 51 -18.54 7.11 2.39
N VAL A 52 -19.20 5.97 2.59
CA VAL A 52 -20.06 5.34 1.56
C VAL A 52 -21.19 6.28 1.13
N GLU A 53 -21.91 6.89 2.10
CA GLU A 53 -23.01 7.81 1.81
C GLU A 53 -22.54 9.01 0.99
N GLU A 54 -21.43 9.61 1.37
CA GLU A 54 -20.91 10.78 0.69
C GLU A 54 -20.39 10.45 -0.72
N TYR A 55 -19.65 9.34 -0.92
CA TYR A 55 -19.29 8.89 -2.28
C TYR A 55 -20.52 8.57 -3.13
N GLN A 56 -21.57 8.00 -2.56
CA GLN A 56 -22.82 7.76 -3.29
C GLN A 56 -23.51 9.06 -3.73
N LYS A 57 -23.41 10.16 -2.93
CA LYS A 57 -23.88 11.48 -3.33
C LYS A 57 -23.04 12.04 -4.49
N VAL A 58 -21.71 11.90 -4.45
CA VAL A 58 -20.85 12.22 -5.60
C VAL A 58 -21.34 11.48 -6.85
N LEU A 59 -21.59 10.17 -6.76
CA LEU A 59 -21.99 9.34 -7.89
C LEU A 59 -23.43 9.60 -8.37
N LYS A 60 -24.31 10.15 -7.52
CA LYS A 60 -25.62 10.66 -7.95
C LYS A 60 -25.51 11.92 -8.80
N LEU A 61 -24.53 12.78 -8.49
CA LEU A 61 -24.29 14.02 -9.21
C LEU A 61 -23.45 13.78 -10.49
N ASP A 62 -22.50 12.88 -10.41
CA ASP A 62 -21.63 12.46 -11.53
C ASP A 62 -21.40 10.93 -11.49
N SER A 63 -22.25 10.21 -12.21
CA SER A 63 -22.18 8.73 -12.28
C SER A 63 -20.97 8.20 -13.05
N LYS A 64 -20.20 9.08 -13.72
CA LYS A 64 -18.98 8.73 -14.46
C LYS A 64 -17.71 9.18 -13.71
N ASN A 65 -17.79 9.45 -12.44
CA ASN A 65 -16.63 9.79 -11.62
C ASN A 65 -15.82 8.55 -11.27
N ALA A 66 -14.81 8.22 -12.08
CA ALA A 66 -13.97 7.04 -11.90
C ALA A 66 -13.26 7.04 -10.53
N LYS A 67 -12.81 8.22 -10.05
CA LYS A 67 -12.15 8.35 -8.74
C LYS A 67 -13.12 8.07 -7.58
N ALA A 68 -14.37 8.49 -7.69
CA ALA A 68 -15.37 8.20 -6.67
C ALA A 68 -15.67 6.68 -6.61
N HIS A 69 -15.77 6.01 -7.76
CA HIS A 69 -15.90 4.57 -7.82
C HIS A 69 -14.67 3.86 -7.20
N LEU A 70 -13.45 4.28 -7.53
CA LEU A 70 -12.23 3.72 -6.93
C LEU A 70 -12.28 3.83 -5.40
N ASN A 71 -12.51 5.04 -4.87
CA ASN A 71 -12.49 5.28 -3.43
C ASN A 71 -13.65 4.58 -2.71
N LEU A 72 -14.82 4.50 -3.32
CA LEU A 72 -15.94 3.71 -2.79
C LEU A 72 -15.58 2.22 -2.73
N GLY A 73 -14.87 1.70 -3.74
CA GLY A 73 -14.33 0.35 -3.73
C GLY A 73 -13.38 0.13 -2.56
N ILE A 74 -12.43 1.05 -2.32
CA ILE A 74 -11.50 1.00 -1.17
C ILE A 74 -12.27 0.97 0.16
N VAL A 75 -13.29 1.82 0.30
CA VAL A 75 -14.13 1.83 1.52
C VAL A 75 -14.87 0.51 1.70
N TYR A 76 -15.44 -0.06 0.63
CA TYR A 76 -16.08 -1.38 0.71
C TYR A 76 -15.09 -2.49 1.07
N GLY A 77 -13.84 -2.44 0.58
CA GLY A 77 -12.77 -3.34 0.97
C GLY A 77 -12.48 -3.29 2.46
N ARG A 78 -12.35 -2.06 3.03
CA ARG A 78 -12.18 -1.85 4.48
C ARG A 78 -13.38 -2.33 5.32
N GLN A 79 -14.58 -2.32 4.74
CA GLN A 79 -15.79 -2.91 5.37
C GLN A 79 -15.89 -4.43 5.19
N GLY A 80 -14.98 -5.09 4.47
CA GLY A 80 -15.06 -6.50 4.13
C GLY A 80 -16.13 -6.86 3.09
N LYS A 81 -16.73 -5.86 2.43
CA LYS A 81 -17.80 -6.03 1.44
C LYS A 81 -17.22 -6.31 0.03
N TRP A 82 -16.44 -7.35 -0.10
CA TRP A 82 -15.60 -7.66 -1.24
C TRP A 82 -16.30 -7.68 -2.62
N LYS A 83 -17.56 -8.16 -2.71
CA LYS A 83 -18.31 -8.16 -3.98
C LYS A 83 -18.56 -6.72 -4.46
N LYS A 84 -18.87 -5.81 -3.52
CA LYS A 84 -19.06 -4.40 -3.84
C LYS A 84 -17.73 -3.74 -4.18
N GLU A 85 -16.67 -4.05 -3.43
CA GLU A 85 -15.30 -3.59 -3.67
C GLU A 85 -14.89 -3.86 -5.13
N ILE A 86 -14.93 -5.12 -5.58
CA ILE A 86 -14.57 -5.51 -6.95
C ILE A 86 -15.47 -4.81 -7.97
N SER A 87 -16.79 -4.78 -7.73
CA SER A 87 -17.73 -4.13 -8.65
C SER A 87 -17.44 -2.65 -8.84
N GLU A 88 -17.04 -1.93 -7.78
CA GLU A 88 -16.72 -0.51 -7.88
C GLU A 88 -15.39 -0.27 -8.64
N TYR A 89 -14.36 -1.10 -8.42
CA TYR A 89 -13.13 -1.03 -9.21
C TYR A 89 -13.38 -1.32 -10.69
N GLU A 90 -14.21 -2.31 -11.02
CA GLU A 90 -14.61 -2.60 -12.41
C GLU A 90 -15.37 -1.45 -13.06
N LYS A 91 -16.21 -0.71 -12.30
CA LYS A 91 -16.87 0.50 -12.80
C LYS A 91 -15.86 1.60 -13.08
N ALA A 92 -14.90 1.83 -12.17
CA ALA A 92 -13.83 2.80 -12.37
C ALA A 92 -13.04 2.50 -13.66
N ILE A 93 -12.68 1.23 -13.89
CA ILE A 93 -11.95 0.77 -15.08
C ILE A 93 -12.80 0.91 -16.35
N ARG A 94 -14.11 0.64 -16.29
CA ARG A 94 -14.99 0.85 -17.47
C ARG A 94 -15.11 2.31 -17.85
N ILE A 95 -15.06 3.23 -16.88
CA ILE A 95 -15.11 4.68 -17.11
C ILE A 95 -13.77 5.16 -17.64
N ASP A 96 -12.68 4.75 -16.99
CA ASP A 96 -11.31 5.07 -17.39
C ASP A 96 -10.46 3.79 -17.48
N PRO A 97 -10.33 3.20 -18.68
CA PRO A 97 -9.49 2.03 -18.89
C PRO A 97 -7.98 2.26 -18.67
N GLN A 98 -7.54 3.52 -18.58
CA GLN A 98 -6.15 3.89 -18.31
C GLN A 98 -5.92 4.25 -16.81
N PHE A 99 -6.85 3.92 -15.93
CA PHE A 99 -6.73 4.19 -14.51
C PHE A 99 -5.88 3.11 -13.82
N ALA A 100 -4.56 3.27 -13.85
CA ALA A 100 -3.59 2.30 -13.31
C ALA A 100 -3.88 1.89 -11.85
N GLU A 101 -4.27 2.86 -11.01
CA GLU A 101 -4.58 2.61 -9.60
C GLU A 101 -5.83 1.72 -9.42
N ALA A 102 -6.83 1.87 -10.28
CA ALA A 102 -8.03 1.01 -10.24
C ALA A 102 -7.68 -0.44 -10.62
N HIS A 103 -6.85 -0.63 -11.65
CA HIS A 103 -6.31 -1.94 -11.99
C HIS A 103 -5.48 -2.54 -10.84
N PHE A 104 -4.59 -1.76 -10.24
CA PHE A 104 -3.79 -2.21 -9.10
C PHE A 104 -4.68 -2.66 -7.93
N ASN A 105 -5.65 -1.85 -7.51
CA ASN A 105 -6.55 -2.18 -6.40
C ASN A 105 -7.43 -3.40 -6.70
N LEU A 106 -7.91 -3.55 -7.94
CA LEU A 106 -8.61 -4.76 -8.37
C LEU A 106 -7.71 -6.00 -8.28
N GLY A 107 -6.43 -5.86 -8.64
CA GLY A 107 -5.41 -6.90 -8.47
C GLY A 107 -5.23 -7.29 -7.01
N VAL A 108 -5.12 -6.32 -6.10
CA VAL A 108 -5.03 -6.55 -4.64
C VAL A 108 -6.27 -7.27 -4.11
N ALA A 109 -7.46 -6.86 -4.54
CA ALA A 109 -8.72 -7.49 -4.15
C ALA A 109 -8.79 -8.96 -4.61
N HIS A 110 -8.34 -9.27 -5.83
CA HIS A 110 -8.24 -10.65 -6.32
C HIS A 110 -7.19 -11.46 -5.57
N GLN A 111 -6.01 -10.88 -5.30
CA GLN A 111 -4.95 -11.56 -4.55
C GLN A 111 -5.40 -11.94 -3.14
N GLY A 112 -6.09 -11.05 -2.44
CA GLY A 112 -6.63 -11.31 -1.10
C GLY A 112 -7.65 -12.46 -1.06
N ARG A 113 -8.19 -12.85 -2.22
CA ARG A 113 -9.14 -13.98 -2.38
C ARG A 113 -8.51 -15.23 -2.98
N GLY A 114 -7.21 -15.22 -3.22
CA GLY A 114 -6.50 -16.33 -3.83
C GLY A 114 -6.70 -16.45 -5.35
N ASN A 115 -7.37 -15.49 -5.99
CA ASN A 115 -7.55 -15.45 -7.46
C ASN A 115 -6.25 -14.90 -8.11
N LEU A 116 -5.18 -15.69 -8.02
CA LEU A 116 -3.83 -15.20 -8.34
C LEU A 116 -3.63 -14.92 -9.84
N LYS A 117 -4.36 -15.61 -10.73
CA LYS A 117 -4.28 -15.34 -12.18
C LYS A 117 -4.88 -13.98 -12.53
N GLU A 118 -6.05 -13.69 -11.98
CA GLU A 118 -6.75 -12.41 -12.13
C GLU A 118 -5.94 -11.28 -11.52
N ALA A 119 -5.37 -11.50 -10.33
CA ALA A 119 -4.49 -10.52 -9.69
C ALA A 119 -3.29 -10.16 -10.58
N MET A 120 -2.58 -11.16 -11.12
CA MET A 120 -1.45 -10.94 -12.02
C MET A 120 -1.86 -10.17 -13.28
N ALA A 121 -2.99 -10.52 -13.89
CA ALA A 121 -3.49 -9.84 -15.08
C ALA A 121 -3.76 -8.35 -14.80
N GLN A 122 -4.34 -8.03 -13.64
CA GLN A 122 -4.62 -6.65 -13.24
C GLN A 122 -3.34 -5.86 -12.93
N TYR A 123 -2.37 -6.46 -12.22
CA TYR A 123 -1.06 -5.83 -12.00
C TYR A 123 -0.32 -5.57 -13.32
N GLN A 124 -0.37 -6.50 -14.27
CA GLN A 124 0.21 -6.30 -15.60
C GLN A 124 -0.43 -5.12 -16.32
N LYS A 125 -1.76 -4.96 -16.21
CA LYS A 125 -2.46 -3.79 -16.77
C LYS A 125 -2.01 -2.49 -16.10
N ALA A 126 -1.93 -2.48 -14.77
CA ALA A 126 -1.42 -1.31 -14.05
C ALA A 126 0.00 -0.93 -14.50
N LEU A 127 0.89 -1.91 -14.69
CA LEU A 127 2.27 -1.70 -15.14
C LEU A 127 2.38 -1.31 -16.62
N GLN A 128 1.46 -1.76 -17.49
CA GLN A 128 1.39 -1.29 -18.88
C GLN A 128 1.03 0.20 -18.96
N ILE A 129 0.17 0.67 -18.05
CA ILE A 129 -0.28 2.06 -17.96
C ILE A 129 0.78 2.92 -17.24
N HIS A 130 1.28 2.43 -16.10
CA HIS A 130 2.27 3.12 -15.26
C HIS A 130 3.47 2.20 -14.99
N PRO A 131 4.49 2.19 -15.87
CA PRO A 131 5.64 1.28 -15.75
C PRO A 131 6.51 1.46 -14.50
N GLN A 132 6.38 2.57 -13.79
CA GLN A 132 7.11 2.86 -12.55
C GLN A 132 6.27 2.65 -11.29
N TYR A 133 5.21 1.82 -11.34
CA TYR A 133 4.34 1.56 -10.21
C TYR A 133 4.98 0.55 -9.26
N ILE A 134 5.71 1.05 -8.25
CA ILE A 134 6.52 0.24 -7.31
C ILE A 134 5.70 -0.84 -6.62
N GLU A 135 4.50 -0.50 -6.15
CA GLU A 135 3.61 -1.44 -5.44
C GLU A 135 3.14 -2.57 -6.36
N ALA A 136 2.90 -2.28 -7.64
CA ALA A 136 2.50 -3.30 -8.61
C ALA A 136 3.67 -4.26 -8.92
N HIS A 137 4.89 -3.74 -9.13
CA HIS A 137 6.10 -4.56 -9.24
C HIS A 137 6.32 -5.41 -7.99
N THR A 138 6.21 -4.81 -6.80
CA THR A 138 6.35 -5.53 -5.52
C THR A 138 5.36 -6.70 -5.44
N ASN A 139 4.08 -6.47 -5.73
CA ASN A 139 3.04 -7.49 -5.65
C ASN A 139 3.20 -8.57 -6.73
N MET A 140 3.60 -8.20 -7.95
CA MET A 140 3.98 -9.17 -8.98
C MET A 140 5.13 -10.06 -8.51
N GLY A 141 6.18 -9.47 -7.96
CA GLY A 141 7.32 -10.20 -7.40
C GLY A 141 6.89 -11.18 -6.30
N ILE A 142 5.99 -10.76 -5.39
CA ILE A 142 5.43 -11.64 -4.34
C ILE A 142 4.67 -12.83 -4.96
N LEU A 143 3.88 -12.60 -6.01
CA LEU A 143 3.14 -13.68 -6.68
C LEU A 143 4.08 -14.66 -7.39
N TYR A 144 5.12 -14.17 -8.06
CA TYR A 144 6.15 -15.01 -8.67
C TYR A 144 6.92 -15.81 -7.61
N PHE A 145 7.33 -15.17 -6.52
CA PHE A 145 8.02 -15.83 -5.41
C PHE A 145 7.19 -16.98 -4.81
N ARG A 146 5.90 -16.74 -4.54
CA ARG A 146 4.98 -17.78 -4.05
C ARG A 146 4.80 -18.96 -5.02
N LYS A 147 4.97 -18.73 -6.32
CA LYS A 147 4.94 -19.76 -7.35
C LYS A 147 6.29 -20.49 -7.53
N GLY A 148 7.32 -20.11 -6.79
CA GLY A 148 8.68 -20.62 -6.97
C GLY A 148 9.40 -20.10 -8.22
N MET A 149 8.83 -19.12 -8.91
CA MET A 149 9.40 -18.46 -10.09
C MET A 149 10.41 -17.41 -9.64
N LEU A 150 11.54 -17.88 -9.10
CA LEU A 150 12.50 -17.02 -8.39
C LEU A 150 13.23 -16.03 -9.31
N GLY A 151 13.39 -16.36 -10.59
CA GLY A 151 13.99 -15.46 -11.58
C GLY A 151 13.11 -14.25 -11.86
N GLU A 152 11.83 -14.51 -12.13
CA GLU A 152 10.81 -13.49 -12.38
C GLU A 152 10.57 -12.63 -11.14
N ALA A 153 10.53 -13.25 -9.94
CA ALA A 153 10.43 -12.51 -8.69
C ALA A 153 11.59 -11.53 -8.51
N LEU A 154 12.82 -11.99 -8.77
CA LEU A 154 14.03 -11.16 -8.68
C LEU A 154 13.96 -9.98 -9.66
N ALA A 155 13.55 -10.23 -10.91
CA ALA A 155 13.43 -9.19 -11.91
C ALA A 155 12.41 -8.09 -11.50
N GLU A 156 11.25 -8.49 -10.98
CA GLU A 156 10.25 -7.54 -10.50
C GLU A 156 10.75 -6.72 -9.30
N TYR A 157 11.44 -7.36 -8.33
CA TYR A 157 12.00 -6.63 -7.18
C TYR A 157 13.18 -5.73 -7.57
N GLN A 158 13.98 -6.10 -8.57
CA GLN A 158 15.01 -5.23 -9.11
C GLN A 158 14.43 -3.95 -9.70
N LYS A 159 13.29 -4.03 -10.39
CA LYS A 159 12.57 -2.83 -10.87
C LYS A 159 12.20 -1.90 -9.73
N THR A 160 11.80 -2.41 -8.56
CA THR A 160 11.45 -1.54 -7.44
C THR A 160 12.63 -0.70 -6.95
N ILE A 161 13.83 -1.27 -6.90
CA ILE A 161 15.04 -0.54 -6.46
C ILE A 161 15.67 0.30 -7.58
N GLU A 162 15.45 -0.04 -8.85
CA GLU A 162 15.79 0.85 -9.98
C GLU A 162 14.95 2.12 -9.95
N ILE A 163 13.64 2.00 -9.66
CA ILE A 163 12.71 3.12 -9.56
C ILE A 163 12.97 3.93 -8.29
N LYS A 164 13.17 3.25 -7.16
CA LYS A 164 13.40 3.85 -5.85
C LYS A 164 14.57 3.19 -5.14
N PRO A 165 15.80 3.73 -5.29
CA PRO A 165 17.02 3.14 -4.72
C PRO A 165 17.07 3.08 -3.18
N ASP A 166 16.26 3.89 -2.49
CA ASP A 166 16.11 3.91 -1.03
C ASP A 166 14.89 3.09 -0.54
N TYR A 167 14.44 2.11 -1.33
CA TYR A 167 13.32 1.25 -0.97
C TYR A 167 13.79 0.01 -0.20
N ALA A 168 13.90 0.10 1.12
CA ALA A 168 14.38 -0.98 2.00
C ALA A 168 13.66 -2.32 1.75
N LYS A 169 12.33 -2.29 1.52
CA LYS A 169 11.52 -3.48 1.26
C LYS A 169 11.91 -4.17 -0.06
N GLY A 170 12.35 -3.42 -1.06
CA GLY A 170 12.86 -3.99 -2.32
C GLY A 170 14.09 -4.86 -2.09
N TYR A 171 15.08 -4.34 -1.36
CA TYR A 171 16.28 -5.10 -0.99
C TYR A 171 15.97 -6.30 -0.10
N TYR A 172 15.07 -6.16 0.86
CA TYR A 172 14.61 -7.28 1.68
C TYR A 172 14.00 -8.40 0.84
N ASN A 173 13.16 -8.07 -0.13
CA ASN A 173 12.54 -9.05 -1.03
C ASN A 173 13.58 -9.73 -1.93
N ILE A 174 14.56 -8.98 -2.45
CA ILE A 174 15.70 -9.51 -3.20
C ILE A 174 16.50 -10.50 -2.34
N GLY A 175 16.82 -10.12 -1.09
CA GLY A 175 17.51 -11.01 -0.15
C GLY A 175 16.73 -12.28 0.14
N SER A 176 15.40 -12.20 0.23
CA SER A 176 14.52 -13.35 0.42
C SER A 176 14.58 -14.32 -0.77
N VAL A 177 14.66 -13.79 -2.01
CA VAL A 177 14.84 -14.60 -3.21
C VAL A 177 16.20 -15.31 -3.19
N TYR A 178 17.28 -14.59 -2.88
CA TYR A 178 18.61 -15.20 -2.82
C TYR A 178 18.71 -16.27 -1.74
N ARG A 179 18.12 -16.06 -0.56
CA ARG A 179 18.06 -17.08 0.49
C ARG A 179 17.32 -18.33 0.01
N GLU A 180 16.19 -18.19 -0.68
CA GLU A 180 15.46 -19.33 -1.25
C GLU A 180 16.29 -20.08 -2.30
N LYS A 181 17.10 -19.36 -3.07
CA LYS A 181 18.10 -19.94 -4.01
C LYS A 181 19.33 -20.52 -3.32
N LYS A 182 19.44 -20.46 -1.98
CA LYS A 182 20.59 -20.87 -1.17
C LYS A 182 21.87 -20.06 -1.41
N ASN A 183 21.76 -18.89 -1.97
CA ASN A 183 22.84 -17.92 -2.16
C ASN A 183 22.90 -17.02 -0.94
N LEU A 184 23.51 -17.54 0.15
CA LEU A 184 23.48 -16.88 1.46
C LEU A 184 24.27 -15.55 1.48
N GLU A 185 25.35 -15.44 0.71
CA GLU A 185 26.18 -14.25 0.61
C GLU A 185 25.37 -13.07 0.05
N GLU A 186 24.72 -13.27 -1.09
CA GLU A 186 23.89 -12.25 -1.74
C GLU A 186 22.64 -11.93 -0.93
N ALA A 187 22.10 -12.94 -0.22
CA ALA A 187 20.98 -12.72 0.70
C ALA A 187 21.38 -11.79 1.86
N ILE A 188 22.51 -12.07 2.51
CA ILE A 188 23.04 -11.25 3.61
C ILE A 188 23.32 -9.82 3.12
N ALA A 189 24.02 -9.66 1.99
CA ALA A 189 24.30 -8.34 1.43
C ALA A 189 23.03 -7.55 1.15
N SER A 190 22.00 -8.21 0.62
CA SER A 190 20.70 -7.55 0.34
C SER A 190 19.95 -7.15 1.61
N PHE A 191 19.92 -8.02 2.64
CA PHE A 191 19.31 -7.68 3.93
C PHE A 191 20.06 -6.57 4.65
N GLN A 192 21.41 -6.57 4.60
CA GLN A 192 22.24 -5.48 5.13
C GLN A 192 21.89 -4.15 4.43
N LYS A 193 21.75 -4.18 3.10
CA LYS A 193 21.35 -2.98 2.35
C LYS A 193 19.96 -2.47 2.75
N ALA A 194 19.02 -3.38 3.03
CA ALA A 194 17.72 -2.99 3.58
C ALA A 194 17.85 -2.29 4.95
N LEU A 195 18.78 -2.74 5.82
CA LEU A 195 19.04 -2.15 7.13
C LEU A 195 19.85 -0.84 7.08
N GLU A 196 20.71 -0.64 6.07
CA GLU A 196 21.33 0.66 5.83
C GLU A 196 20.27 1.74 5.56
N ILE A 197 19.18 1.38 4.88
CA ILE A 197 18.08 2.28 4.55
C ILE A 197 17.11 2.42 5.73
N ASN A 198 16.75 1.32 6.36
CA ASN A 198 15.87 1.28 7.52
C ASN A 198 16.49 0.42 8.65
N PRO A 199 17.23 1.02 9.58
CA PRO A 199 17.90 0.30 10.67
C PRO A 199 16.97 -0.44 11.64
N GLU A 200 15.68 -0.10 11.67
CA GLU A 200 14.68 -0.74 12.55
C GLU A 200 13.81 -1.77 11.81
N PHE A 201 14.20 -2.18 10.59
CA PHE A 201 13.46 -3.15 9.81
C PHE A 201 13.55 -4.56 10.44
N ALA A 202 12.62 -4.87 11.33
CA ALA A 202 12.63 -6.09 12.15
C ALA A 202 12.72 -7.38 11.32
N GLU A 203 11.98 -7.47 10.20
CA GLU A 203 11.99 -8.64 9.31
C GLU A 203 13.35 -8.84 8.62
N ALA A 204 14.06 -7.75 8.31
CA ALA A 204 15.41 -7.84 7.74
C ALA A 204 16.41 -8.33 8.78
N HIS A 205 16.34 -7.83 10.02
CA HIS A 205 17.13 -8.36 11.12
C HIS A 205 16.88 -9.85 11.36
N TYR A 206 15.62 -10.27 11.42
CA TYR A 206 15.30 -11.69 11.60
C TYR A 206 15.82 -12.56 10.45
N SER A 207 15.69 -12.07 9.22
CA SER A 207 16.18 -12.78 8.03
C SER A 207 17.71 -12.90 8.02
N LEU A 208 18.43 -11.88 8.48
CA LEU A 208 19.88 -11.95 8.72
C LEU A 208 20.23 -12.95 9.81
N ALA A 209 19.49 -12.95 10.92
CA ALA A 209 19.70 -13.92 12.00
C ALA A 209 19.58 -15.36 11.47
N VAL A 210 18.59 -15.64 10.64
CA VAL A 210 18.42 -16.97 10.03
C VAL A 210 19.57 -17.28 9.04
N ALA A 211 19.96 -16.33 8.18
CA ALA A 211 21.04 -16.50 7.22
C ALA A 211 22.39 -16.74 7.91
N TYR A 212 22.71 -15.98 8.95
CA TYR A 212 23.94 -16.19 9.74
C TYR A 212 23.91 -17.51 10.51
N TYR A 213 22.75 -17.92 11.02
CA TYR A 213 22.61 -19.24 11.64
C TYR A 213 22.91 -20.38 10.64
N GLU A 214 22.39 -20.26 9.40
CA GLU A 214 22.67 -21.23 8.33
C GLU A 214 24.15 -21.29 7.96
N LYS A 215 24.87 -20.15 8.05
CA LYS A 215 26.32 -20.05 7.90
C LYS A 215 27.11 -20.49 9.13
N LYS A 216 26.46 -20.86 10.23
CA LYS A 216 27.07 -21.17 11.53
C LYS A 216 27.79 -19.98 12.20
N GLU A 217 27.47 -18.78 11.80
CA GLU A 217 27.95 -17.53 12.41
C GLU A 217 27.03 -17.12 13.57
N PHE A 218 27.03 -17.95 14.62
CA PHE A 218 26.01 -17.91 15.68
C PHE A 218 26.00 -16.60 16.48
N LYS A 219 27.16 -15.96 16.67
CA LYS A 219 27.23 -14.65 17.35
C LYS A 219 26.42 -13.57 16.60
N LEU A 220 26.61 -13.46 15.29
CA LEU A 220 25.84 -12.53 14.45
C LEU A 220 24.37 -12.91 14.37
N ALA A 221 24.08 -14.22 14.32
CA ALA A 221 22.69 -14.70 14.37
C ALA A 221 21.96 -14.26 15.65
N ILE A 222 22.63 -14.33 16.81
CA ILE A 222 22.06 -13.88 18.10
C ILE A 222 21.87 -12.37 18.08
N GLU A 223 22.89 -11.61 17.69
CA GLU A 223 22.84 -10.15 17.63
C GLU A 223 21.64 -9.64 16.80
N HIS A 224 21.50 -10.14 15.58
CA HIS A 224 20.40 -9.77 14.71
C HIS A 224 19.04 -10.29 15.20
N CYS A 225 18.98 -11.46 15.82
CA CYS A 225 17.78 -11.97 16.46
C CYS A 225 17.29 -11.04 17.59
N ASP A 226 18.22 -10.58 18.43
CA ASP A 226 17.92 -9.67 19.53
C ASP A 226 17.50 -8.28 19.02
N GLN A 227 18.09 -7.78 17.92
CA GLN A 227 17.63 -6.55 17.26
C GLN A 227 16.22 -6.68 16.67
N ALA A 228 15.88 -7.81 16.04
CA ALA A 228 14.53 -8.05 15.53
C ALA A 228 13.50 -8.00 16.68
N ALA A 229 13.80 -8.65 17.82
CA ALA A 229 12.94 -8.61 18.99
C ALA A 229 12.82 -7.18 19.57
N LYS A 230 13.92 -6.43 19.65
CA LYS A 230 13.94 -5.04 20.10
C LYS A 230 13.10 -4.12 19.20
N SER A 231 13.08 -4.38 17.91
CA SER A 231 12.24 -3.67 16.92
C SER A 231 10.78 -4.14 16.93
N GLY A 232 10.36 -4.91 17.94
CA GLY A 232 8.97 -5.30 18.17
C GLY A 232 8.52 -6.55 17.44
N MET A 233 9.42 -7.31 16.81
CA MET A 233 9.06 -8.57 16.16
C MET A 233 8.92 -9.69 17.19
N LEU A 234 7.81 -10.44 17.11
CA LEU A 234 7.68 -11.70 17.82
C LEU A 234 8.53 -12.78 17.12
N VAL A 235 9.70 -13.04 17.65
CA VAL A 235 10.63 -14.06 17.11
C VAL A 235 10.08 -15.47 17.37
N ASP A 236 10.21 -16.36 16.38
CA ASP A 236 9.80 -17.75 16.50
C ASP A 236 10.49 -18.43 17.70
N PRO A 237 9.73 -18.93 18.70
CA PRO A 237 10.29 -19.61 19.87
C PRO A 237 11.20 -20.79 19.52
N LYS A 238 10.92 -21.51 18.43
CA LYS A 238 11.78 -22.62 17.97
C LYS A 238 13.14 -22.13 17.50
N PHE A 239 13.19 -20.94 16.88
CA PHE A 239 14.46 -20.36 16.49
C PHE A 239 15.27 -19.88 17.69
N LEU A 240 14.62 -19.30 18.70
CA LEU A 240 15.25 -18.94 19.98
C LEU A 240 15.86 -20.16 20.69
N GLU A 241 15.13 -21.28 20.77
CA GLU A 241 15.66 -22.52 21.33
C GLU A 241 16.88 -23.05 20.55
N ARG A 242 16.90 -22.92 19.24
CA ARG A 242 18.05 -23.29 18.39
C ARG A 242 19.28 -22.42 18.64
N LEU A 243 19.11 -21.16 19.01
CA LEU A 243 20.19 -20.24 19.34
C LEU A 243 20.72 -20.40 20.76
N LYS A 244 19.92 -20.97 21.68
CA LYS A 244 20.22 -21.09 23.10
C LYS A 244 21.59 -21.71 23.42
N PRO A 245 22.07 -22.78 22.73
CA PRO A 245 23.40 -23.35 22.99
C PRO A 245 24.58 -22.42 22.68
N TYR A 246 24.34 -21.33 21.95
CA TYR A 246 25.37 -20.40 21.45
C TYR A 246 25.32 -19.03 22.13
N ARG A 247 24.37 -18.83 23.09
CA ARG A 247 24.24 -17.61 23.92
C ARG A 247 25.24 -17.55 25.07
#